data_0dd15fd078d3f584b7f824418b8667d9
#
_entry.id   0dd15fd078d3f584b7f824418b8667d9
#
_cell.length_a   1.000
_cell.length_b   1.000
_cell.length_c   1.000
_cell.angle_alpha   90.00
_cell.angle_beta   90.00
_cell.angle_gamma   90.00
#
_symmetry.space_group_name_H-M   'P 1'
#
loop_
_entity.id
_entity.type
_entity.pdbx_description
1 polymer ?
#
loop_
_entity_poly.entity_id
_entity_poly.type
_entity_poly.pdbx_seq_one_letter_code
_entity_poly.pdbx_strand_id
1 'polypeptide(L)'
;MPQRPLSSNTDGRLNLEQQRKRAKELLARLKAQDPTATLSKAQWQIAKQLGFSSWPKLKAHIDALDFAARHPGFDASDEARTTHWRCGNDIAHSLQVAGFKGRFQMLSDPLCMGPVRDLPSQAFRAMRSTFISQSFSIDPADAARRVDDEYNHLDTLASAEHSVLWCEADAYDQLFLIRALAGLERAPRKLELIEVDRIPGVERFIGIGQLAPDVLAWLWPQRKPIADDAVHLAKQAWSAYCDSSPIAWAELAHGKHTALPLLAPALLRQLQELPGTHDGLSLTERLALTYLAEAGPTPFGRVFAELMAKREPLPFLGDMMFHALMRPLIDTEHPLLTETDPQKPWPQRLLALTALGQDVLHGQAYWPDHATQERWVGGVRITPGQPHWMIDEHAHPHWRSPT
;
A
#
# COMPACT_ATOMS: atom_id res chain seq x y z
N MET A 1 33.38 -26.61 -14.09
CA MET A 1 34.26 -25.52 -13.66
C MET A 1 33.59 -24.85 -12.47
N PRO A 2 34.24 -24.66 -11.32
CA PRO A 2 33.66 -24.04 -10.16
C PRO A 2 33.31 -22.59 -10.48
N GLN A 3 32.06 -22.18 -10.14
CA GLN A 3 31.62 -20.81 -10.26
C GLN A 3 32.50 -19.90 -9.40
N ARG A 4 33.10 -18.88 -10.00
CA ARG A 4 33.75 -17.81 -9.24
C ARG A 4 32.78 -17.24 -8.22
N PRO A 5 33.19 -17.05 -6.95
CA PRO A 5 32.32 -16.43 -5.96
C PRO A 5 31.89 -15.04 -6.43
N LEU A 6 30.65 -14.70 -6.07
CA LEU A 6 30.07 -13.38 -6.31
C LEU A 6 31.07 -12.34 -5.76
N SER A 7 31.70 -11.53 -6.61
CA SER A 7 32.60 -10.49 -6.14
C SER A 7 31.74 -9.39 -5.47
N SER A 8 31.64 -9.48 -4.16
CA SER A 8 31.31 -8.32 -3.34
C SER A 8 32.56 -7.43 -3.27
N ASN A 9 32.36 -6.11 -3.24
CA ASN A 9 33.43 -5.23 -2.77
C ASN A 9 33.84 -5.67 -1.36
N THR A 10 35.00 -5.24 -0.89
CA THR A 10 35.56 -5.63 0.42
C THR A 10 34.65 -5.41 1.62
N ASP A 11 33.61 -4.57 1.46
CA ASP A 11 32.57 -4.25 2.44
C ASP A 11 31.23 -4.97 2.19
N GLY A 12 31.17 -5.91 1.23
CA GLY A 12 29.98 -6.67 0.89
C GLY A 12 28.93 -5.93 0.07
N ARG A 13 29.19 -4.69 -0.34
CA ARG A 13 28.23 -3.85 -1.08
C ARG A 13 28.11 -4.26 -2.54
N LEU A 14 26.88 -4.25 -3.04
CA LEU A 14 26.61 -4.50 -4.46
C LEU A 14 26.80 -3.21 -5.26
N ASN A 15 27.45 -3.30 -6.42
CA ASN A 15 27.62 -2.17 -7.34
C ASN A 15 26.69 -2.30 -8.54
N LEU A 16 25.88 -1.27 -8.83
CA LEU A 16 24.87 -1.30 -9.89
C LEU A 16 25.47 -1.45 -11.29
N GLU A 17 26.57 -0.77 -11.59
CA GLU A 17 27.25 -0.88 -12.88
C GLU A 17 27.77 -2.30 -13.13
N GLN A 18 28.34 -2.93 -12.11
CA GLN A 18 28.76 -4.32 -12.18
C GLN A 18 27.60 -5.26 -12.46
N GLN A 19 26.45 -5.05 -11.80
CA GLN A 19 25.27 -5.87 -12.02
C GLN A 19 24.66 -5.66 -13.41
N ARG A 20 24.69 -4.43 -13.94
CA ARG A 20 24.31 -4.11 -15.33
C ARG A 20 25.19 -4.84 -16.33
N LYS A 21 26.51 -4.87 -16.11
CA LYS A 21 27.46 -5.60 -16.95
C LYS A 21 27.16 -7.09 -16.93
N ARG A 22 26.95 -7.69 -15.75
CA ARG A 22 26.57 -9.10 -15.61
C ARG A 22 25.27 -9.43 -16.33
N ALA A 23 24.27 -8.55 -16.26
CA ALA A 23 22.99 -8.74 -16.97
C ALA A 23 23.19 -8.72 -18.50
N LYS A 24 24.06 -7.86 -19.04
CA LYS A 24 24.41 -7.85 -20.48
C LYS A 24 25.17 -9.12 -20.90
N GLU A 25 26.12 -9.57 -20.09
CA GLU A 25 26.86 -10.80 -20.34
C GLU A 25 25.93 -12.03 -20.32
N LEU A 26 25.02 -12.07 -19.35
CA LEU A 26 24.01 -13.13 -19.28
C LEU A 26 23.06 -13.09 -20.47
N LEU A 27 22.61 -11.90 -20.90
CA LEU A 27 21.79 -11.74 -22.09
C LEU A 27 22.48 -12.31 -23.35
N ALA A 28 23.78 -12.03 -23.52
CA ALA A 28 24.54 -12.58 -24.66
C ALA A 28 24.53 -14.12 -24.66
N ARG A 29 24.69 -14.75 -23.48
CA ARG A 29 24.60 -16.22 -23.34
C ARG A 29 23.19 -16.74 -23.58
N LEU A 30 22.18 -16.06 -23.08
CA LEU A 30 20.77 -16.46 -23.30
C LEU A 30 20.39 -16.37 -24.77
N LYS A 31 20.81 -15.33 -25.48
CA LYS A 31 20.55 -15.16 -26.92
C LYS A 31 21.21 -16.21 -27.80
N ALA A 32 22.32 -16.78 -27.34
CA ALA A 32 22.95 -17.89 -28.03
C ALA A 32 22.12 -19.19 -28.01
N GLN A 33 21.23 -19.32 -27.01
CA GLN A 33 20.32 -20.46 -26.84
C GLN A 33 18.88 -20.13 -27.27
N ASP A 34 18.45 -18.88 -27.07
CA ASP A 34 17.11 -18.36 -27.38
C ASP A 34 17.25 -16.93 -27.92
N PRO A 35 17.19 -16.74 -29.26
CA PRO A 35 17.31 -15.40 -29.87
C PRO A 35 16.29 -14.38 -29.40
N THR A 36 15.14 -14.83 -28.82
CA THR A 36 14.09 -13.94 -28.30
C THR A 36 14.35 -13.47 -26.87
N ALA A 37 15.43 -13.92 -26.23
CA ALA A 37 15.78 -13.53 -24.87
C ALA A 37 15.92 -12.02 -24.74
N THR A 38 15.32 -11.46 -23.69
CA THR A 38 15.28 -10.02 -23.41
C THR A 38 16.21 -9.61 -22.29
N LEU A 39 16.62 -8.33 -22.29
CA LEU A 39 17.41 -7.77 -21.20
C LEU A 39 16.67 -7.87 -19.86
N SER A 40 15.35 -7.68 -19.85
CA SER A 40 14.53 -7.83 -18.65
C SER A 40 14.61 -9.23 -18.04
N LYS A 41 14.63 -10.29 -18.89
CA LYS A 41 14.79 -11.68 -18.45
C LYS A 41 16.17 -11.89 -17.79
N ALA A 42 17.24 -11.36 -18.38
CA ALA A 42 18.59 -11.44 -17.82
C ALA A 42 18.72 -10.66 -16.51
N GLN A 43 18.18 -9.44 -16.45
CA GLN A 43 18.13 -8.62 -15.24
C GLN A 43 17.36 -9.31 -14.12
N TRP A 44 16.21 -9.89 -14.41
CA TRP A 44 15.42 -10.65 -13.44
C TRP A 44 16.22 -11.83 -12.87
N GLN A 45 16.94 -12.59 -13.71
CA GLN A 45 17.75 -13.70 -13.26
C GLN A 45 18.91 -13.25 -12.35
N ILE A 46 19.58 -12.14 -12.69
CA ILE A 46 20.63 -11.57 -11.82
C ILE A 46 20.04 -11.12 -10.48
N ALA A 47 18.90 -10.45 -10.48
CA ALA A 47 18.24 -10.05 -9.24
C ALA A 47 17.89 -11.27 -8.35
N LYS A 48 17.33 -12.34 -8.94
CA LYS A 48 17.03 -13.59 -8.24
C LYS A 48 18.27 -14.26 -7.66
N GLN A 49 19.38 -14.31 -8.39
CA GLN A 49 20.66 -14.86 -7.90
C GLN A 49 21.20 -14.11 -6.69
N LEU A 50 20.85 -12.81 -6.56
CA LEU A 50 21.24 -11.95 -5.44
C LEU A 50 20.18 -11.90 -4.33
N GLY A 51 19.13 -12.72 -4.39
CA GLY A 51 18.08 -12.80 -3.37
C GLY A 51 16.94 -11.78 -3.52
N PHE A 52 16.90 -11.01 -4.63
CA PHE A 52 15.86 -10.00 -4.86
C PHE A 52 14.76 -10.54 -5.76
N SER A 53 13.51 -10.14 -5.49
CA SER A 53 12.36 -10.58 -6.29
C SER A 53 12.31 -9.96 -7.70
N SER A 54 13.00 -8.82 -7.91
CA SER A 54 13.04 -8.13 -9.21
C SER A 54 14.28 -7.23 -9.34
N TRP A 55 14.59 -6.83 -10.59
CA TRP A 55 15.67 -5.87 -10.88
C TRP A 55 15.44 -4.48 -10.28
N PRO A 56 14.23 -3.91 -10.31
CA PRO A 56 13.97 -2.64 -9.61
C PRO A 56 14.25 -2.72 -8.11
N LYS A 57 13.90 -3.83 -7.43
CA LYS A 57 14.20 -4.00 -6.00
C LYS A 57 15.70 -4.11 -5.73
N LEU A 58 16.45 -4.80 -6.59
CA LEU A 58 17.90 -4.82 -6.51
C LEU A 58 18.51 -3.42 -6.68
N LYS A 59 18.03 -2.66 -7.69
CA LYS A 59 18.50 -1.29 -7.94
C LYS A 59 18.20 -0.39 -6.73
N ALA A 60 16.96 -0.41 -6.24
CA ALA A 60 16.56 0.40 -5.08
C ALA A 60 17.42 0.10 -3.84
N HIS A 61 17.71 -1.18 -3.58
CA HIS A 61 18.60 -1.58 -2.49
C HIS A 61 20.01 -0.99 -2.63
N ILE A 62 20.60 -1.06 -3.82
CA ILE A 62 21.94 -0.51 -4.07
C ILE A 62 21.94 1.00 -3.90
N ASP A 63 20.98 1.69 -4.52
CA ASP A 63 20.85 3.16 -4.46
C ASP A 63 20.67 3.62 -3.00
N ALA A 64 19.87 2.89 -2.22
CA ALA A 64 19.63 3.16 -0.81
C ALA A 64 20.88 2.96 0.06
N LEU A 65 21.63 1.87 -0.15
CA LEU A 65 22.89 1.63 0.54
C LEU A 65 23.94 2.73 0.23
N ASP A 66 24.05 3.12 -1.04
CA ASP A 66 24.95 4.19 -1.46
C ASP A 66 24.59 5.54 -0.84
N PHE A 67 23.28 5.78 -0.65
CA PHE A 67 22.81 6.98 0.04
C PHE A 67 23.12 6.93 1.53
N ALA A 68 22.76 5.84 2.22
CA ALA A 68 22.99 5.66 3.65
C ALA A 68 24.48 5.73 4.01
N ALA A 69 25.35 5.18 3.16
CA ALA A 69 26.80 5.24 3.33
C ALA A 69 27.37 6.67 3.32
N ARG A 70 26.70 7.59 2.63
CA ARG A 70 27.07 9.01 2.58
C ARG A 70 26.49 9.84 3.73
N HIS A 71 25.58 9.26 4.51
CA HIS A 71 24.87 9.93 5.60
C HIS A 71 24.94 9.10 6.90
N PRO A 72 26.16 8.80 7.43
CA PRO A 72 26.27 8.08 8.70
C PRO A 72 25.74 8.98 9.84
N GLY A 73 25.04 8.43 10.80
CA GLY A 73 24.51 9.21 11.92
C GLY A 73 23.54 8.47 12.84
N PHE A 74 23.48 7.13 12.73
CA PHE A 74 22.65 6.34 13.63
C PHE A 74 23.40 5.97 14.91
N ASP A 75 22.80 6.29 16.05
CA ASP A 75 23.20 5.78 17.38
C ASP A 75 22.00 5.04 17.99
N ALA A 76 22.15 3.72 18.19
CA ALA A 76 21.10 2.86 18.73
C ALA A 76 20.93 2.98 20.26
N SER A 77 21.74 3.79 20.95
CA SER A 77 21.75 3.85 22.41
C SER A 77 20.48 4.45 23.01
N ASP A 78 19.80 5.33 22.28
CA ASP A 78 18.58 6.03 22.70
C ASP A 78 17.28 5.28 22.33
N GLU A 79 17.39 4.17 21.61
CA GLU A 79 16.26 3.49 20.98
C GLU A 79 15.78 2.25 21.76
N ALA A 80 16.59 1.64 22.59
CA ALA A 80 16.31 0.34 23.23
C ALA A 80 14.99 0.26 24.03
N ARG A 81 14.42 1.39 24.45
CA ARG A 81 13.13 1.49 25.16
C ARG A 81 11.98 1.95 24.26
N THR A 82 12.23 2.09 22.96
CA THR A 82 11.24 2.57 22.00
C THR A 82 10.31 1.45 21.57
N THR A 83 9.04 1.78 21.37
CA THR A 83 8.11 0.94 20.63
C THR A 83 7.96 1.51 19.23
N HIS A 84 8.35 0.73 18.22
CA HIS A 84 8.19 1.07 16.81
C HIS A 84 6.82 0.58 16.33
N TRP A 85 6.07 1.45 15.69
CA TRP A 85 4.74 1.17 15.17
C TRP A 85 4.70 1.30 13.66
N ARG A 86 4.02 0.36 13.01
CA ARG A 86 3.84 0.31 11.56
C ARG A 86 2.46 -0.27 11.19
N CYS A 87 1.98 0.03 9.99
CA CYS A 87 0.77 -0.57 9.42
C CYS A 87 0.95 -2.04 8.97
N GLY A 88 2.15 -2.59 9.03
CA GLY A 88 2.48 -3.97 8.68
C GLY A 88 3.83 -4.39 9.26
N ASN A 89 4.29 -5.59 8.95
CA ASN A 89 5.54 -6.15 9.48
C ASN A 89 6.73 -6.03 8.51
N ASP A 90 6.59 -5.27 7.45
CA ASP A 90 7.52 -5.17 6.32
C ASP A 90 8.91 -4.67 6.69
N ILE A 91 9.04 -3.86 7.76
CA ILE A 91 10.31 -3.31 8.26
C ILE A 91 10.84 -3.99 9.52
N ALA A 92 10.08 -4.86 10.18
CA ALA A 92 10.43 -5.44 11.47
C ALA A 92 11.82 -6.12 11.46
N HIS A 93 12.07 -6.97 10.46
CA HIS A 93 13.36 -7.64 10.29
C HIS A 93 14.48 -6.66 9.93
N SER A 94 14.21 -5.71 9.03
CA SER A 94 15.20 -4.71 8.59
C SER A 94 15.62 -3.79 9.73
N LEU A 95 14.71 -3.43 10.66
CA LEU A 95 15.06 -2.70 11.88
C LEU A 95 16.02 -3.50 12.78
N GLN A 96 15.76 -4.79 12.99
CA GLN A 96 16.65 -5.66 13.76
C GLN A 96 18.05 -5.75 13.13
N VAL A 97 18.12 -5.92 11.81
CA VAL A 97 19.39 -5.96 11.05
C VAL A 97 20.13 -4.62 11.14
N ALA A 98 19.40 -3.50 11.18
CA ALA A 98 19.97 -2.16 11.36
C ALA A 98 20.50 -1.92 12.78
N GLY A 99 20.24 -2.82 13.73
CA GLY A 99 20.71 -2.72 15.11
C GLY A 99 19.69 -2.16 16.08
N PHE A 100 18.45 -1.91 15.66
CA PHE A 100 17.36 -1.50 16.55
C PHE A 100 17.03 -2.61 17.56
N LYS A 101 16.83 -2.26 18.81
CA LYS A 101 16.55 -3.18 19.93
C LYS A 101 15.17 -2.96 20.53
N GLY A 102 14.50 -1.90 20.14
CA GLY A 102 13.17 -1.55 20.62
C GLY A 102 12.11 -2.58 20.21
N ARG A 103 10.97 -2.51 20.86
CA ARG A 103 9.85 -3.39 20.58
C ARG A 103 9.19 -2.97 19.25
N PHE A 104 8.86 -3.93 18.39
CA PHE A 104 8.06 -3.70 17.20
C PHE A 104 6.59 -4.07 17.45
N GLN A 105 5.68 -3.21 17.04
CA GLN A 105 4.24 -3.39 17.05
C GLN A 105 3.64 -2.99 15.70
N MET A 106 2.52 -3.59 15.34
CA MET A 106 1.83 -3.26 14.10
C MET A 106 0.33 -3.12 14.31
N LEU A 107 -0.32 -2.39 13.41
CA LEU A 107 -1.75 -2.42 13.16
C LEU A 107 -1.95 -2.71 11.68
N SER A 108 -2.15 -3.96 11.33
CA SER A 108 -2.19 -4.41 9.93
C SER A 108 -3.60 -4.44 9.34
N ASP A 109 -4.58 -3.88 10.06
CA ASP A 109 -5.94 -3.69 9.54
C ASP A 109 -5.91 -2.77 8.31
N PRO A 110 -6.33 -3.24 7.11
CA PRO A 110 -6.30 -2.44 5.90
C PRO A 110 -7.46 -1.42 5.89
N LEU A 111 -7.32 -0.35 6.67
CA LEU A 111 -8.34 0.69 6.83
C LEU A 111 -8.71 1.41 5.53
N CYS A 112 -7.90 1.29 4.49
CA CYS A 112 -8.19 1.78 3.14
C CYS A 112 -9.21 0.91 2.38
N MET A 113 -9.65 -0.22 2.94
CA MET A 113 -10.60 -1.15 2.35
C MET A 113 -11.73 -1.50 3.32
N GLY A 114 -12.90 -1.79 2.74
CA GLY A 114 -14.07 -2.23 3.50
C GLY A 114 -14.67 -1.15 4.41
N PRO A 115 -15.64 -1.53 5.25
CA PRO A 115 -16.35 -0.57 6.11
C PRO A 115 -15.46 -0.05 7.23
N VAL A 116 -15.40 1.28 7.38
CA VAL A 116 -14.75 1.97 8.51
C VAL A 116 -15.75 2.97 9.06
N ARG A 117 -16.39 2.65 10.18
CA ARG A 117 -17.48 3.41 10.76
C ARG A 117 -17.17 3.83 12.19
N ASP A 118 -17.71 4.94 12.60
CA ASP A 118 -17.68 5.36 14.01
C ASP A 118 -18.62 4.47 14.84
N LEU A 119 -18.04 3.49 15.49
CA LEU A 119 -18.71 2.50 16.32
C LEU A 119 -17.99 2.32 17.66
N PRO A 120 -18.69 1.87 18.71
CA PRO A 120 -18.01 1.43 19.93
C PRO A 120 -16.93 0.38 19.62
N SER A 121 -15.81 0.42 20.36
CA SER A 121 -14.59 -0.35 20.07
C SER A 121 -14.88 -1.84 19.75
N GLN A 122 -15.69 -2.52 20.55
CA GLN A 122 -16.02 -3.93 20.33
C GLN A 122 -16.78 -4.15 19.00
N ALA A 123 -17.75 -3.29 18.68
CA ALA A 123 -18.53 -3.38 17.44
C ALA A 123 -17.65 -3.06 16.22
N PHE A 124 -16.75 -2.08 16.36
CA PHE A 124 -15.76 -1.75 15.32
C PHE A 124 -14.85 -2.93 15.01
N ARG A 125 -14.25 -3.54 16.05
CA ARG A 125 -13.36 -4.71 15.90
C ARG A 125 -14.09 -5.90 15.27
N ALA A 126 -15.34 -6.18 15.69
CA ALA A 126 -16.17 -7.23 15.11
C ALA A 126 -16.47 -6.98 13.62
N MET A 127 -16.79 -5.75 13.25
CA MET A 127 -16.99 -5.34 11.85
C MET A 127 -15.72 -5.54 11.03
N ARG A 128 -14.55 -5.10 11.53
CA ARG A 128 -13.27 -5.23 10.82
C ARG A 128 -12.82 -6.69 10.70
N SER A 129 -12.94 -7.50 11.76
CA SER A 129 -12.59 -8.91 11.70
C SER A 129 -13.47 -9.70 10.72
N THR A 130 -14.76 -9.38 10.63
CA THR A 130 -15.66 -9.95 9.62
C THR A 130 -15.21 -9.59 8.21
N PHE A 131 -14.90 -8.30 7.95
CA PHE A 131 -14.40 -7.85 6.66
C PHE A 131 -13.08 -8.56 6.28
N ILE A 132 -12.12 -8.61 7.20
CA ILE A 132 -10.81 -9.26 6.98
C ILE A 132 -10.99 -10.75 6.68
N SER A 133 -11.80 -11.45 7.46
CA SER A 133 -12.10 -12.86 7.25
C SER A 133 -12.66 -13.13 5.86
N GLN A 134 -13.66 -12.36 5.44
CA GLN A 134 -14.33 -12.55 4.15
C GLN A 134 -13.45 -12.16 2.97
N SER A 135 -12.77 -11.01 3.05
CA SER A 135 -11.99 -10.48 1.92
C SER A 135 -10.70 -11.24 1.65
N PHE A 136 -10.10 -11.83 2.69
CA PHE A 136 -8.82 -12.53 2.60
C PHE A 136 -8.91 -14.03 2.86
N SER A 137 -10.13 -14.58 2.98
CA SER A 137 -10.37 -15.99 3.24
C SER A 137 -9.61 -16.51 4.48
N ILE A 138 -9.59 -15.70 5.54
CA ILE A 138 -8.98 -16.03 6.83
C ILE A 138 -10.07 -16.64 7.74
N ASP A 139 -9.71 -17.65 8.54
CA ASP A 139 -10.62 -18.22 9.52
C ASP A 139 -11.19 -17.10 10.43
N PRO A 140 -12.52 -17.07 10.68
CA PRO A 140 -13.14 -15.99 11.44
C PRO A 140 -12.58 -15.82 12.86
N ALA A 141 -12.22 -16.92 13.55
CA ALA A 141 -11.66 -16.86 14.89
C ALA A 141 -10.21 -16.34 14.87
N ASP A 142 -9.44 -16.67 13.82
CA ASP A 142 -8.09 -16.16 13.62
C ASP A 142 -8.11 -14.66 13.28
N ALA A 143 -9.03 -14.23 12.42
CA ALA A 143 -9.24 -12.83 12.10
C ALA A 143 -9.64 -12.01 13.34
N ALA A 144 -10.59 -12.50 14.13
CA ALA A 144 -11.04 -11.84 15.36
C ALA A 144 -9.89 -11.70 16.37
N ARG A 145 -9.16 -12.80 16.62
CA ARG A 145 -8.01 -12.79 17.55
C ARG A 145 -6.95 -11.79 17.11
N ARG A 146 -6.58 -11.79 15.82
CA ARG A 146 -5.58 -10.86 15.28
C ARG A 146 -6.01 -9.41 15.44
N VAL A 147 -7.25 -9.08 15.07
CA VAL A 147 -7.79 -7.72 15.22
C VAL A 147 -7.78 -7.31 16.69
N ASP A 148 -8.27 -8.16 17.60
CA ASP A 148 -8.29 -7.84 19.03
C ASP A 148 -6.88 -7.64 19.59
N ASP A 149 -5.93 -8.50 19.27
CA ASP A 149 -4.54 -8.40 19.73
C ASP A 149 -3.89 -7.09 19.23
N GLU A 150 -4.02 -6.76 17.95
CA GLU A 150 -3.42 -5.56 17.35
C GLU A 150 -4.05 -4.27 17.93
N TYR A 151 -5.38 -4.22 18.11
CA TYR A 151 -6.05 -3.05 18.70
C TYR A 151 -5.80 -2.93 20.20
N ASN A 152 -5.68 -4.04 20.95
CA ASN A 152 -5.28 -4.00 22.36
C ASN A 152 -3.85 -3.44 22.51
N HIS A 153 -2.93 -3.79 21.60
CA HIS A 153 -1.61 -3.18 21.59
C HIS A 153 -1.70 -1.70 21.25
N LEU A 154 -2.52 -1.29 20.27
CA LEU A 154 -2.69 0.12 19.91
C LEU A 154 -3.19 0.95 21.11
N ASP A 155 -4.08 0.41 21.93
CA ASP A 155 -4.58 1.10 23.12
C ASP A 155 -3.45 1.41 24.14
N THR A 156 -2.30 0.71 24.06
CA THR A 156 -1.12 1.02 24.90
C THR A 156 -0.30 2.24 24.42
N LEU A 157 -0.58 2.77 23.24
CA LEU A 157 0.19 3.87 22.65
C LEU A 157 0.20 5.11 23.56
N ALA A 158 -0.93 5.41 24.21
CA ALA A 158 -1.08 6.58 25.10
C ALA A 158 -0.16 6.53 26.34
N SER A 159 0.19 5.32 26.81
CA SER A 159 0.98 5.10 28.03
C SER A 159 2.41 4.64 27.78
N ALA A 160 2.81 4.49 26.52
CA ALA A 160 4.16 4.05 26.18
C ALA A 160 5.22 5.10 26.58
N GLU A 161 6.37 4.63 27.08
CA GLU A 161 7.48 5.50 27.50
C GLU A 161 8.01 6.30 26.30
N HIS A 162 8.20 5.64 25.17
CA HIS A 162 8.61 6.25 23.91
C HIS A 162 8.04 5.44 22.75
N SER A 163 7.35 6.08 21.82
CA SER A 163 6.80 5.46 20.63
C SER A 163 7.19 6.23 19.38
N VAL A 164 7.51 5.50 18.31
CA VAL A 164 7.80 6.06 16.99
C VAL A 164 6.91 5.38 15.96
N LEU A 165 6.11 6.18 15.26
CA LEU A 165 5.30 5.75 14.14
C LEU A 165 6.12 5.87 12.85
N TRP A 166 6.13 4.83 12.03
CA TRP A 166 6.80 4.80 10.72
C TRP A 166 5.73 4.81 9.65
N CYS A 167 5.61 5.93 8.93
CA CYS A 167 4.54 6.12 7.95
C CYS A 167 5.08 6.61 6.61
N GLU A 168 4.41 6.18 5.57
CA GLU A 168 4.58 6.64 4.19
C GLU A 168 3.51 7.66 3.81
N ALA A 169 3.60 8.17 2.58
CA ALA A 169 2.67 9.16 2.07
C ALA A 169 1.34 8.57 1.59
N ASP A 170 1.22 7.24 1.55
CA ASP A 170 0.08 6.57 0.94
C ASP A 170 -1.13 6.42 1.87
N ALA A 171 -2.26 5.98 1.28
CA ALA A 171 -3.53 5.88 2.00
C ALA A 171 -3.50 4.81 3.12
N TYR A 172 -2.79 3.69 2.94
CA TYR A 172 -2.73 2.64 3.96
C TYR A 172 -2.03 3.13 5.23
N ASP A 173 -0.90 3.80 5.05
CA ASP A 173 -0.10 4.36 6.13
C ASP A 173 -0.74 5.57 6.81
N GLN A 174 -1.28 6.49 6.04
CA GLN A 174 -1.88 7.70 6.61
C GLN A 174 -3.20 7.40 7.34
N LEU A 175 -3.97 6.40 6.89
CA LEU A 175 -5.15 5.93 7.63
C LEU A 175 -4.77 5.20 8.93
N PHE A 176 -3.69 4.41 8.93
CA PHE A 176 -3.10 3.89 10.16
C PHE A 176 -2.70 5.03 11.11
N LEU A 177 -1.99 6.06 10.61
CA LEU A 177 -1.55 7.20 11.40
C LEU A 177 -2.73 7.92 12.07
N ILE A 178 -3.74 8.33 11.28
CA ILE A 178 -4.89 9.03 11.87
C ILE A 178 -5.70 8.14 12.81
N ARG A 179 -5.80 6.82 12.56
CA ARG A 179 -6.45 5.88 13.48
C ARG A 179 -5.69 5.80 14.81
N ALA A 180 -4.37 5.69 14.76
CA ALA A 180 -3.54 5.63 15.96
C ALA A 180 -3.65 6.93 16.80
N LEU A 181 -3.57 8.08 16.15
CA LEU A 181 -3.62 9.37 16.84
C LEU A 181 -5.04 9.73 17.31
N ALA A 182 -6.09 9.37 16.58
CA ALA A 182 -7.47 9.68 16.97
C ALA A 182 -7.90 9.01 18.28
N GLY A 183 -7.27 7.89 18.65
CA GLY A 183 -7.48 7.22 19.93
C GLY A 183 -6.86 7.93 21.16
N LEU A 184 -6.04 8.96 20.94
CA LEU A 184 -5.33 9.67 22.02
C LEU A 184 -6.14 10.87 22.49
N GLU A 185 -6.15 11.16 23.80
CA GLU A 185 -6.73 12.42 24.31
C GLU A 185 -5.85 13.61 23.95
N ARG A 186 -4.53 13.44 24.11
CA ARG A 186 -3.47 14.40 23.79
C ARG A 186 -2.21 13.65 23.33
N ALA A 187 -1.27 14.37 22.73
CA ALA A 187 0.00 13.78 22.32
C ALA A 187 0.81 13.31 23.56
N PRO A 188 1.23 12.04 23.64
CA PRO A 188 2.18 11.59 24.64
C PRO A 188 3.51 12.34 24.51
N ARG A 189 4.21 12.54 25.65
CA ARG A 189 5.44 13.36 25.69
C ARG A 189 6.54 12.87 24.73
N LYS A 190 6.62 11.57 24.49
CA LYS A 190 7.62 10.95 23.61
C LYS A 190 6.91 10.11 22.54
N LEU A 191 6.03 10.75 21.80
CA LEU A 191 5.46 10.20 20.57
C LEU A 191 6.06 10.94 19.38
N GLU A 192 6.72 10.20 18.51
CA GLU A 192 7.40 10.76 17.34
C GLU A 192 6.96 10.06 16.06
N LEU A 193 7.17 10.72 14.94
CA LEU A 193 6.81 10.28 13.60
C LEU A 193 8.04 10.32 12.69
N ILE A 194 8.30 9.20 12.01
CA ILE A 194 9.11 9.14 10.81
C ILE A 194 8.15 9.05 9.64
N GLU A 195 8.10 10.11 8.86
CA GLU A 195 7.19 10.25 7.72
C GLU A 195 8.00 10.39 6.43
N VAL A 196 7.72 9.53 5.44
CA VAL A 196 8.56 9.40 4.24
C VAL A 196 7.69 9.39 2.98
N ASP A 197 7.96 10.32 2.07
CA ASP A 197 7.38 10.36 0.71
C ASP A 197 8.40 10.03 -0.38
N ARG A 198 9.68 10.15 -0.07
CA ARG A 198 10.80 9.91 -1.01
C ARG A 198 12.09 9.63 -0.27
N ILE A 199 12.98 8.93 -0.93
CA ILE A 199 14.37 8.70 -0.48
C ILE A 199 15.32 9.15 -1.58
N PRO A 200 16.31 10.00 -1.28
CA PRO A 200 17.32 10.40 -2.26
C PRO A 200 18.02 9.16 -2.85
N GLY A 201 18.18 9.12 -4.17
CA GLY A 201 18.77 7.99 -4.89
C GLY A 201 17.80 6.84 -5.20
N VAL A 202 16.57 6.88 -4.71
CA VAL A 202 15.50 5.95 -5.08
C VAL A 202 14.60 6.64 -6.11
N GLU A 203 14.64 6.17 -7.36
CA GLU A 203 13.93 6.80 -8.49
C GLU A 203 12.40 6.73 -8.33
N ARG A 204 11.88 5.58 -7.88
CA ARG A 204 10.48 5.40 -7.52
C ARG A 204 10.39 4.79 -6.13
N PHE A 205 9.99 5.60 -5.18
CA PHE A 205 9.67 5.17 -3.84
C PHE A 205 8.27 4.53 -3.84
N ILE A 206 8.20 3.27 -3.38
CA ILE A 206 6.95 2.48 -3.33
C ILE A 206 6.58 2.22 -1.87
N GLY A 207 7.55 2.30 -0.96
CA GLY A 207 7.31 2.05 0.44
C GLY A 207 8.59 1.88 1.27
N ILE A 208 8.48 2.12 2.58
CA ILE A 208 9.58 1.95 3.55
C ILE A 208 10.07 0.48 3.57
N GLY A 209 9.18 -0.48 3.35
CA GLY A 209 9.51 -1.90 3.31
C GLY A 209 10.51 -2.31 2.22
N GLN A 210 10.75 -1.46 1.20
CA GLN A 210 11.80 -1.70 0.21
C GLN A 210 13.19 -1.23 0.65
N LEU A 211 13.27 -0.44 1.75
CA LEU A 211 14.51 0.21 2.16
C LEU A 211 15.48 -0.77 2.82
N ALA A 212 16.76 -0.52 2.58
CA ALA A 212 17.81 -1.26 3.26
C ALA A 212 17.90 -0.86 4.75
N PRO A 213 18.40 -1.76 5.62
CA PRO A 213 18.56 -1.47 7.04
C PRO A 213 19.31 -0.18 7.35
N ASP A 214 20.36 0.13 6.60
CA ASP A 214 21.16 1.36 6.79
C ASP A 214 20.35 2.63 6.50
N VAL A 215 19.38 2.56 5.59
CA VAL A 215 18.48 3.70 5.30
C VAL A 215 17.48 3.89 6.43
N LEU A 216 16.97 2.82 7.03
CA LEU A 216 16.12 2.92 8.23
C LEU A 216 16.90 3.54 9.39
N ALA A 217 18.15 3.14 9.60
CA ALA A 217 19.03 3.77 10.58
C ALA A 217 19.27 5.25 10.29
N TRP A 218 19.46 5.62 9.02
CA TRP A 218 19.60 7.02 8.62
C TRP A 218 18.31 7.85 8.81
N LEU A 219 17.12 7.25 8.72
CA LEU A 219 15.84 7.92 8.98
C LEU A 219 15.64 8.20 10.47
N TRP A 220 16.22 7.40 11.36
CA TRP A 220 16.03 7.51 12.79
C TRP A 220 16.23 8.92 13.38
N PRO A 221 17.32 9.65 13.10
CA PRO A 221 17.52 11.02 13.60
C PRO A 221 16.59 12.05 12.98
N GLN A 222 15.80 11.69 11.95
CA GLN A 222 14.87 12.58 11.26
C GLN A 222 13.46 12.53 11.84
N ARG A 223 13.22 11.71 12.87
CA ARG A 223 11.93 11.63 13.54
C ARG A 223 11.54 12.98 14.14
N LYS A 224 10.26 13.29 14.10
CA LYS A 224 9.69 14.55 14.57
C LYS A 224 8.70 14.27 15.70
N PRO A 225 8.65 15.10 16.76
CA PRO A 225 7.63 14.97 17.79
C PRO A 225 6.25 15.21 17.20
N ILE A 226 5.28 14.41 17.62
CA ILE A 226 3.86 14.62 17.32
C ILE A 226 3.31 15.56 18.40
N ALA A 227 2.72 16.66 17.97
CA ALA A 227 2.12 17.66 18.84
C ALA A 227 0.58 17.53 18.90
N ASP A 228 -0.07 18.27 19.79
CA ASP A 228 -1.52 18.19 20.01
C ASP A 228 -2.33 18.61 18.79
N ASP A 229 -1.81 19.51 17.95
CA ASP A 229 -2.44 19.91 16.68
C ASP A 229 -2.52 18.74 15.67
N ALA A 230 -1.50 17.89 15.63
CA ALA A 230 -1.53 16.67 14.82
C ALA A 230 -2.56 15.66 15.35
N VAL A 231 -2.67 15.50 16.68
CA VAL A 231 -3.71 14.66 17.30
C VAL A 231 -5.10 15.21 17.00
N HIS A 232 -5.29 16.53 17.09
CA HIS A 232 -6.57 17.17 16.77
C HIS A 232 -6.97 16.98 15.31
N LEU A 233 -6.04 17.23 14.39
CA LEU A 233 -6.25 16.99 12.95
C LEU A 233 -6.58 15.52 12.66
N ALA A 234 -5.86 14.59 13.29
CA ALA A 234 -6.12 13.15 13.11
C ALA A 234 -7.53 12.75 13.58
N LYS A 235 -8.02 13.32 14.70
CA LYS A 235 -9.41 13.11 15.16
C LYS A 235 -10.42 13.63 14.16
N GLN A 236 -10.22 14.82 13.62
CA GLN A 236 -11.07 15.38 12.58
C GLN A 236 -11.09 14.51 11.33
N ALA A 237 -9.90 14.10 10.85
CA ALA A 237 -9.76 13.28 9.66
C ALA A 237 -10.36 11.88 9.86
N TRP A 238 -10.16 11.26 11.03
CA TRP A 238 -10.75 9.96 11.34
C TRP A 238 -12.28 10.04 11.41
N SER A 239 -12.83 11.05 12.07
CA SER A 239 -14.28 11.26 12.12
C SER A 239 -14.87 11.47 10.74
N ALA A 240 -14.24 12.30 9.90
CA ALA A 240 -14.67 12.55 8.53
C ALA A 240 -14.58 11.28 7.65
N TYR A 241 -13.54 10.46 7.83
CA TYR A 241 -13.37 9.20 7.10
C TYR A 241 -14.40 8.13 7.50
N CYS A 242 -14.85 8.13 8.75
CA CYS A 242 -15.87 7.20 9.26
C CYS A 242 -17.30 7.63 8.92
N ASP A 243 -17.52 8.86 8.43
CA ASP A 243 -18.83 9.39 8.09
C ASP A 243 -19.40 8.73 6.82
N SER A 244 -20.71 8.61 6.76
CA SER A 244 -21.43 8.13 5.57
C SER A 244 -21.42 9.13 4.40
N SER A 245 -21.06 10.39 4.66
CA SER A 245 -20.87 11.44 3.66
C SER A 245 -19.37 11.73 3.47
N PRO A 246 -18.85 11.74 2.24
CA PRO A 246 -17.45 12.05 1.99
C PRO A 246 -17.14 13.55 1.97
N ILE A 247 -18.09 14.45 2.24
CA ILE A 247 -17.92 15.90 2.08
C ILE A 247 -16.82 16.43 3.00
N ALA A 248 -16.90 16.18 4.31
CA ALA A 248 -15.92 16.65 5.28
C ALA A 248 -14.53 16.04 5.03
N TRP A 249 -14.49 14.78 4.59
CA TRP A 249 -13.26 14.12 4.18
C TRP A 249 -12.65 14.79 2.92
N ALA A 250 -13.49 15.13 1.92
CA ALA A 250 -13.03 15.83 0.71
C ALA A 250 -12.47 17.24 1.03
N GLU A 251 -13.09 17.96 1.96
CA GLU A 251 -12.56 19.26 2.43
C GLU A 251 -11.14 19.12 3.02
N LEU A 252 -10.91 18.10 3.83
CA LEU A 252 -9.58 17.79 4.36
C LEU A 252 -8.60 17.39 3.26
N ALA A 253 -9.03 16.57 2.30
CA ALA A 253 -8.21 16.11 1.19
C ALA A 253 -7.74 17.25 0.26
N HIS A 254 -8.55 18.27 0.10
CA HIS A 254 -8.21 19.48 -0.69
C HIS A 254 -7.52 20.57 0.15
N GLY A 255 -7.40 20.36 1.47
CA GLY A 255 -6.75 21.27 2.40
C GLY A 255 -5.21 21.18 2.37
N LYS A 256 -4.60 22.05 3.18
CA LYS A 256 -3.14 22.01 3.46
C LYS A 256 -2.95 21.89 4.97
N HIS A 257 -2.26 20.87 5.41
CA HIS A 257 -2.10 20.55 6.83
C HIS A 257 -0.61 20.54 7.20
N THR A 258 -0.17 21.52 7.97
CA THR A 258 1.23 21.63 8.41
C THR A 258 1.58 20.59 9.49
N ALA A 259 0.60 20.18 10.29
CA ALA A 259 0.79 19.21 11.36
C ALA A 259 1.00 17.78 10.83
N LEU A 260 0.32 17.40 9.73
CA LEU A 260 0.45 16.12 9.04
C LEU A 260 0.51 16.39 7.52
N PRO A 261 1.66 16.76 6.97
CA PRO A 261 1.75 17.29 5.60
C PRO A 261 1.47 16.26 4.50
N LEU A 262 1.60 14.96 4.78
CA LEU A 262 1.31 13.89 3.82
C LEU A 262 -0.14 13.37 3.88
N LEU A 263 -0.93 13.84 4.84
CA LEU A 263 -2.31 13.39 5.04
C LEU A 263 -3.22 13.77 3.86
N ALA A 264 -3.20 15.02 3.42
CA ALA A 264 -4.11 15.50 2.37
C ALA A 264 -3.95 14.74 1.03
N PRO A 265 -2.73 14.53 0.50
CA PRO A 265 -2.53 13.69 -0.70
C PRO A 265 -3.04 12.25 -0.54
N ALA A 266 -2.85 11.65 0.63
CA ALA A 266 -3.33 10.30 0.91
C ALA A 266 -4.86 10.22 0.96
N LEU A 267 -5.50 11.19 1.64
CA LEU A 267 -6.96 11.29 1.67
C LEU A 267 -7.54 11.57 0.28
N LEU A 268 -6.88 12.38 -0.54
CA LEU A 268 -7.29 12.64 -1.92
C LEU A 268 -7.21 11.36 -2.76
N ARG A 269 -6.11 10.61 -2.65
CA ARG A 269 -5.98 9.32 -3.33
C ARG A 269 -7.04 8.32 -2.88
N GLN A 270 -7.36 8.29 -1.58
CA GLN A 270 -8.38 7.41 -1.03
C GLN A 270 -9.80 7.80 -1.48
N LEU A 271 -10.11 9.10 -1.66
CA LEU A 271 -11.36 9.56 -2.26
C LEU A 271 -11.58 8.97 -3.66
N GLN A 272 -10.50 8.80 -4.42
CA GLN A 272 -10.55 8.22 -5.76
C GLN A 272 -10.89 6.71 -5.77
N GLU A 273 -11.07 6.10 -4.59
CA GLU A 273 -11.68 4.78 -4.48
C GLU A 273 -13.21 4.81 -4.45
N LEU A 274 -13.85 5.99 -4.35
CA LEU A 274 -15.29 6.14 -4.61
C LEU A 274 -15.60 5.98 -6.11
N PRO A 275 -16.85 5.62 -6.46
CA PRO A 275 -17.27 5.54 -7.86
C PRO A 275 -17.05 6.86 -8.60
N GLY A 276 -16.42 6.80 -9.78
CA GLY A 276 -16.31 7.95 -10.66
C GLY A 276 -17.66 8.31 -11.30
N THR A 277 -17.89 9.61 -11.56
CA THR A 277 -19.13 10.09 -12.20
C THR A 277 -19.36 9.55 -13.62
N HIS A 278 -18.29 9.18 -14.31
CA HIS A 278 -18.33 8.77 -15.71
C HIS A 278 -18.70 7.29 -15.88
N ASP A 279 -18.09 6.40 -15.16
CA ASP A 279 -18.14 4.95 -15.34
C ASP A 279 -18.46 4.16 -14.07
N GLY A 280 -18.45 4.83 -12.90
CA GLY A 280 -18.66 4.19 -11.60
C GLY A 280 -17.50 3.36 -11.08
N LEU A 281 -16.35 3.36 -11.77
CA LEU A 281 -15.14 2.69 -11.33
C LEU A 281 -14.38 3.54 -10.29
N SER A 282 -13.68 2.87 -9.39
CA SER A 282 -12.61 3.52 -8.63
C SER A 282 -11.40 3.77 -9.52
N LEU A 283 -10.47 4.60 -9.05
CA LEU A 283 -9.21 4.80 -9.77
C LEU A 283 -8.42 3.48 -9.89
N THR A 284 -8.34 2.67 -8.85
CA THR A 284 -7.66 1.36 -8.89
C THR A 284 -8.28 0.45 -9.96
N GLU A 285 -9.60 0.34 -9.98
CA GLU A 285 -10.32 -0.47 -10.98
C GLU A 285 -10.09 0.07 -12.38
N ARG A 286 -10.21 1.38 -12.59
CA ARG A 286 -10.00 2.03 -13.87
C ARG A 286 -8.59 1.82 -14.41
N LEU A 287 -7.57 1.97 -13.56
CA LEU A 287 -6.18 1.71 -13.94
C LEU A 287 -5.95 0.26 -14.38
N ALA A 288 -6.57 -0.69 -13.68
CA ALA A 288 -6.48 -2.11 -14.04
C ALA A 288 -7.17 -2.42 -15.37
N LEU A 289 -8.42 -1.94 -15.56
CA LEU A 289 -9.17 -2.14 -16.79
C LEU A 289 -8.48 -1.45 -17.98
N THR A 290 -7.99 -0.22 -17.79
CA THR A 290 -7.24 0.51 -18.84
C THR A 290 -6.01 -0.29 -19.28
N TYR A 291 -5.24 -0.82 -18.34
CA TYR A 291 -4.07 -1.62 -18.67
C TYR A 291 -4.45 -2.90 -19.43
N LEU A 292 -5.53 -3.58 -19.04
CA LEU A 292 -6.03 -4.75 -19.73
C LEU A 292 -6.57 -4.44 -21.14
N ALA A 293 -7.17 -3.26 -21.33
CA ALA A 293 -7.59 -2.80 -22.66
C ALA A 293 -6.40 -2.59 -23.61
N GLU A 294 -5.30 -2.06 -23.09
CA GLU A 294 -4.07 -1.82 -23.86
C GLU A 294 -3.26 -3.09 -24.13
N ALA A 295 -3.12 -3.96 -23.11
CA ALA A 295 -2.22 -5.11 -23.15
C ALA A 295 -2.89 -6.41 -23.61
N GLY A 296 -4.22 -6.47 -23.61
CA GLY A 296 -4.98 -7.70 -23.77
C GLY A 296 -4.92 -8.62 -22.56
N PRO A 297 -5.32 -9.89 -22.69
CA PRO A 297 -5.32 -10.84 -21.58
C PRO A 297 -3.95 -10.94 -20.90
N THR A 298 -3.91 -10.69 -19.60
CA THR A 298 -2.67 -10.52 -18.84
C THR A 298 -2.75 -11.25 -17.49
N PRO A 299 -1.67 -11.92 -17.03
CA PRO A 299 -1.64 -12.54 -15.72
C PRO A 299 -1.93 -11.54 -14.60
N PHE A 300 -2.76 -11.92 -13.63
CA PHE A 300 -3.21 -11.10 -12.50
C PHE A 300 -2.04 -10.40 -11.78
N GLY A 301 -1.01 -11.15 -11.42
CA GLY A 301 0.18 -10.59 -10.76
C GLY A 301 0.98 -9.61 -11.64
N ARG A 302 0.85 -9.71 -12.98
CA ARG A 302 1.48 -8.73 -13.88
C ARG A 302 0.67 -7.43 -13.95
N VAL A 303 -0.67 -7.52 -13.89
CA VAL A 303 -1.52 -6.33 -13.78
C VAL A 303 -1.16 -5.56 -12.51
N PHE A 304 -1.11 -6.23 -11.36
CA PHE A 304 -0.69 -5.63 -10.09
C PHE A 304 0.70 -4.98 -10.17
N ALA A 305 1.67 -5.71 -10.70
CA ALA A 305 3.05 -5.20 -10.83
C ALA A 305 3.14 -3.96 -11.72
N GLU A 306 2.37 -3.91 -12.82
CA GLU A 306 2.33 -2.76 -13.72
C GLU A 306 1.70 -1.53 -13.04
N LEU A 307 0.60 -1.74 -12.31
CA LEU A 307 -0.03 -0.65 -11.55
C LEU A 307 0.95 -0.08 -10.53
N MET A 308 1.49 -0.90 -9.64
CA MET A 308 2.37 -0.43 -8.57
C MET A 308 3.67 0.17 -9.10
N ALA A 309 4.23 -0.39 -10.17
CA ALA A 309 5.49 0.09 -10.70
C ALA A 309 5.37 1.36 -11.54
N LYS A 310 4.20 1.65 -12.17
CA LYS A 310 4.15 2.71 -13.18
C LYS A 310 2.88 3.58 -13.17
N ARG A 311 1.69 3.00 -12.88
CA ARG A 311 0.41 3.67 -13.14
C ARG A 311 -0.21 4.28 -11.90
N GLU A 312 -0.08 3.62 -10.77
CA GLU A 312 -0.61 4.09 -9.50
C GLU A 312 0.15 5.36 -9.06
N PRO A 313 -0.52 6.50 -8.91
CA PRO A 313 0.16 7.75 -8.54
C PRO A 313 0.71 7.71 -7.11
N LEU A 314 0.06 6.98 -6.21
CA LEU A 314 0.46 6.84 -4.81
C LEU A 314 0.24 5.38 -4.36
N PRO A 315 1.21 4.47 -4.64
CA PRO A 315 1.05 3.05 -4.37
C PRO A 315 0.79 2.75 -2.89
N PHE A 316 -0.30 2.04 -2.57
CA PHE A 316 -0.71 1.70 -1.21
C PHE A 316 -1.19 0.26 -1.05
N LEU A 317 -1.42 -0.45 -2.15
CA LEU A 317 -1.99 -1.79 -2.10
C LEU A 317 -0.93 -2.87 -2.02
N GLY A 318 -1.13 -3.82 -1.12
CA GLY A 318 -0.49 -5.14 -1.20
C GLY A 318 -1.15 -6.01 -2.29
N ASP A 319 -0.48 -7.07 -2.69
CA ASP A 319 -0.95 -7.99 -3.73
C ASP A 319 -2.28 -8.68 -3.37
N MET A 320 -2.44 -9.13 -2.12
CA MET A 320 -3.69 -9.70 -1.62
C MET A 320 -4.82 -8.67 -1.54
N MET A 321 -4.50 -7.42 -1.22
CA MET A 321 -5.47 -6.32 -1.21
C MET A 321 -5.98 -6.04 -2.62
N PHE A 322 -5.07 -5.95 -3.59
CA PHE A 322 -5.43 -5.79 -4.99
C PHE A 322 -6.26 -6.97 -5.50
N HIS A 323 -5.88 -8.20 -5.14
CA HIS A 323 -6.67 -9.39 -5.47
C HIS A 323 -8.09 -9.28 -4.94
N ALA A 324 -8.26 -8.91 -3.66
CA ALA A 324 -9.58 -8.76 -3.05
C ALA A 324 -10.42 -7.66 -3.71
N LEU A 325 -9.80 -6.52 -4.10
CA LEU A 325 -10.48 -5.43 -4.80
C LEU A 325 -10.98 -5.80 -6.21
N MET A 326 -10.28 -6.70 -6.88
CA MET A 326 -10.68 -7.14 -8.23
C MET A 326 -11.77 -8.23 -8.22
N ARG A 327 -11.95 -8.96 -7.11
CA ARG A 327 -12.93 -10.07 -7.04
C ARG A 327 -14.36 -9.64 -7.39
N PRO A 328 -14.89 -8.50 -6.88
CA PRO A 328 -16.23 -8.05 -7.25
C PRO A 328 -16.44 -7.81 -8.76
N LEU A 329 -15.38 -7.49 -9.50
CA LEU A 329 -15.43 -7.31 -10.95
C LEU A 329 -15.45 -8.64 -11.73
N ILE A 330 -15.09 -9.74 -11.05
CA ILE A 330 -14.97 -11.08 -11.64
C ILE A 330 -16.11 -11.98 -11.15
N ASP A 331 -16.35 -12.03 -9.84
CA ASP A 331 -17.27 -12.95 -9.17
C ASP A 331 -18.69 -12.34 -9.07
N THR A 332 -19.28 -12.04 -10.20
CA THR A 332 -20.60 -11.39 -10.30
C THR A 332 -21.37 -11.93 -11.49
N GLU A 333 -22.68 -11.70 -11.55
CA GLU A 333 -23.54 -12.11 -12.66
C GLU A 333 -23.18 -11.38 -13.97
N HIS A 334 -22.77 -10.12 -13.86
CA HIS A 334 -22.35 -9.28 -14.99
C HIS A 334 -20.90 -8.83 -14.85
N PRO A 335 -19.93 -9.72 -15.08
CA PRO A 335 -18.53 -9.43 -14.81
C PRO A 335 -17.93 -8.42 -15.79
N LEU A 336 -17.08 -7.52 -15.28
CA LEU A 336 -16.25 -6.63 -16.09
C LEU A 336 -14.97 -7.34 -16.56
N LEU A 337 -14.53 -8.34 -15.79
CA LEU A 337 -13.33 -9.12 -16.02
C LEU A 337 -13.66 -10.62 -16.02
N THR A 338 -13.02 -11.37 -16.90
CA THR A 338 -12.95 -12.82 -16.81
C THR A 338 -11.61 -13.25 -16.28
N GLU A 339 -11.62 -14.33 -15.48
CA GLU A 339 -10.42 -15.00 -14.99
C GLU A 339 -10.36 -16.41 -15.55
N THR A 340 -9.25 -16.79 -16.17
CA THR A 340 -9.03 -18.13 -16.72
C THR A 340 -7.98 -18.89 -15.94
N ASP A 341 -7.89 -20.22 -16.18
CA ASP A 341 -6.91 -21.11 -15.52
C ASP A 341 -7.08 -21.19 -13.98
N PRO A 342 -8.27 -21.51 -13.44
CA PRO A 342 -8.55 -21.52 -12.01
C PRO A 342 -7.66 -22.50 -11.21
N GLN A 343 -7.03 -23.47 -11.89
CA GLN A 343 -6.10 -24.43 -11.30
C GLN A 343 -4.70 -23.83 -11.01
N LYS A 344 -4.39 -22.69 -11.62
CA LYS A 344 -3.12 -22.00 -11.35
C LYS A 344 -3.20 -21.17 -10.06
N PRO A 345 -2.07 -20.92 -9.40
CA PRO A 345 -2.00 -19.88 -8.36
C PRO A 345 -2.53 -18.56 -8.91
N TRP A 346 -3.31 -17.81 -8.10
CA TRP A 346 -4.01 -16.61 -8.54
C TRP A 346 -3.13 -15.58 -9.32
N PRO A 347 -1.83 -15.35 -8.95
CA PRO A 347 -1.02 -14.39 -9.70
C PRO A 347 -0.76 -14.79 -11.16
N GLN A 348 -0.93 -16.07 -11.49
CA GLN A 348 -0.68 -16.63 -12.83
C GLN A 348 -1.95 -16.78 -13.67
N ARG A 349 -3.14 -16.58 -13.08
CA ARG A 349 -4.41 -16.64 -13.78
C ARG A 349 -4.54 -15.45 -14.71
N LEU A 350 -5.07 -15.66 -15.93
CA LEU A 350 -5.23 -14.59 -16.90
C LEU A 350 -6.50 -13.81 -16.62
N LEU A 351 -6.37 -12.50 -16.57
CA LEU A 351 -7.49 -11.57 -16.59
C LEU A 351 -7.70 -11.04 -18.01
N ALA A 352 -8.95 -10.93 -18.42
CA ALA A 352 -9.33 -10.30 -19.68
C ALA A 352 -10.60 -9.45 -19.48
N LEU A 353 -10.70 -8.33 -20.22
CA LEU A 353 -11.91 -7.52 -20.26
C LEU A 353 -13.05 -8.26 -20.95
N THR A 354 -14.25 -8.12 -20.39
CA THR A 354 -15.50 -8.48 -21.07
C THR A 354 -15.98 -7.34 -21.97
N ALA A 355 -17.03 -7.58 -22.78
CA ALA A 355 -17.69 -6.51 -23.52
C ALA A 355 -18.25 -5.43 -22.57
N LEU A 356 -18.92 -5.85 -21.47
CA LEU A 356 -19.41 -4.92 -20.46
C LEU A 356 -18.26 -4.12 -19.80
N GLY A 357 -17.11 -4.78 -19.55
CA GLY A 357 -15.93 -4.09 -19.02
C GLY A 357 -15.40 -3.01 -19.96
N GLN A 358 -15.48 -3.22 -21.28
CA GLN A 358 -15.16 -2.21 -22.29
C GLN A 358 -16.19 -1.08 -22.30
N ASP A 359 -17.48 -1.40 -22.27
CA ASP A 359 -18.56 -0.41 -22.25
C ASP A 359 -18.47 0.49 -21.02
N VAL A 360 -18.21 -0.10 -19.86
CA VAL A 360 -18.00 0.66 -18.60
C VAL A 360 -16.78 1.56 -18.71
N LEU A 361 -15.64 1.04 -19.17
CA LEU A 361 -14.41 1.83 -19.29
C LEU A 361 -14.58 3.03 -20.23
N HIS A 362 -15.44 2.92 -21.25
CA HIS A 362 -15.77 4.00 -22.19
C HIS A 362 -16.96 4.88 -21.74
N GLY A 363 -17.53 4.65 -20.54
CA GLY A 363 -18.67 5.39 -20.01
C GLY A 363 -20.00 5.11 -20.72
N GLN A 364 -20.08 4.01 -21.48
CA GLN A 364 -21.33 3.56 -22.13
C GLN A 364 -22.22 2.76 -21.18
N ALA A 365 -21.66 2.28 -20.08
CA ALA A 365 -22.34 1.68 -18.95
C ALA A 365 -21.75 2.20 -17.63
N TYR A 366 -22.53 2.12 -16.56
CA TYR A 366 -22.13 2.58 -15.23
C TYR A 366 -22.01 1.40 -14.28
N TRP A 367 -20.81 1.11 -13.76
CA TRP A 367 -20.52 -0.13 -13.03
C TRP A 367 -21.49 -0.43 -11.85
N PRO A 368 -21.81 0.50 -10.93
CA PRO A 368 -22.70 0.22 -9.83
C PRO A 368 -24.13 -0.22 -10.22
N ASP A 369 -24.55 0.01 -11.46
CA ASP A 369 -25.84 -0.46 -11.96
C ASP A 369 -25.82 -1.95 -12.33
N HIS A 370 -24.64 -2.53 -12.51
CA HIS A 370 -24.42 -3.93 -12.86
C HIS A 370 -23.82 -4.74 -11.71
N ALA A 371 -23.28 -4.07 -10.69
CA ALA A 371 -22.71 -4.71 -9.49
C ALA A 371 -23.80 -5.46 -8.70
N THR A 372 -23.43 -6.58 -8.09
CA THR A 372 -24.33 -7.38 -7.24
C THR A 372 -23.95 -7.31 -5.76
N GLN A 373 -22.74 -6.83 -5.45
CA GLN A 373 -22.22 -6.73 -4.10
C GLN A 373 -22.11 -5.28 -3.65
N GLU A 374 -22.40 -5.04 -2.37
CA GLU A 374 -22.13 -3.73 -1.79
C GLU A 374 -20.64 -3.47 -1.64
N ARG A 375 -20.28 -2.21 -1.71
CA ARG A 375 -18.92 -1.74 -1.54
C ARG A 375 -18.85 -0.66 -0.46
N TRP A 376 -17.73 -0.61 0.22
CA TRP A 376 -17.43 0.40 1.22
C TRP A 376 -16.10 1.10 0.93
N VAL A 377 -16.09 2.41 1.11
CA VAL A 377 -14.89 3.24 1.10
C VAL A 377 -14.93 4.12 2.34
N GLY A 378 -14.18 3.75 3.37
CA GLY A 378 -14.34 4.36 4.69
C GLY A 378 -15.75 4.13 5.25
N GLY A 379 -16.42 5.20 5.69
CA GLY A 379 -17.82 5.19 6.16
C GLY A 379 -18.85 5.22 5.04
N VAL A 380 -18.42 5.47 3.79
CA VAL A 380 -19.32 5.60 2.65
C VAL A 380 -19.71 4.23 2.11
N ARG A 381 -21.01 3.94 2.09
CA ARG A 381 -21.58 2.71 1.54
C ARG A 381 -22.11 2.93 0.13
N ILE A 382 -21.73 2.05 -0.78
CA ILE A 382 -22.24 1.99 -2.15
C ILE A 382 -23.04 0.69 -2.28
N THR A 383 -24.36 0.82 -2.38
CA THR A 383 -25.29 -0.31 -2.56
C THR A 383 -25.74 -0.35 -4.01
N PRO A 384 -25.63 -1.50 -4.71
CA PRO A 384 -26.09 -1.63 -6.08
C PRO A 384 -27.51 -1.16 -6.28
N GLY A 385 -27.76 -0.38 -7.36
CA GLY A 385 -29.09 0.13 -7.69
C GLY A 385 -29.67 1.16 -6.71
N GLN A 386 -28.91 1.61 -5.70
CA GLN A 386 -29.35 2.64 -4.75
C GLN A 386 -28.62 3.96 -4.97
N PRO A 387 -29.21 5.10 -4.53
CA PRO A 387 -28.50 6.37 -4.49
C PRO A 387 -27.18 6.26 -3.73
N HIS A 388 -26.12 6.86 -4.24
CA HIS A 388 -24.80 6.77 -3.62
C HIS A 388 -23.92 7.97 -3.95
N TRP A 389 -22.85 8.13 -3.18
CA TRP A 389 -21.82 9.11 -3.45
C TRP A 389 -20.89 8.64 -4.60
N MET A 390 -20.55 9.59 -5.46
CA MET A 390 -19.55 9.45 -6.52
C MET A 390 -18.63 10.66 -6.51
N ILE A 391 -17.52 10.59 -7.24
CA ILE A 391 -16.57 11.70 -7.38
C ILE A 391 -16.37 12.07 -8.85
N ASP A 392 -16.12 13.36 -9.09
CA ASP A 392 -15.70 13.85 -10.40
C ASP A 392 -14.18 13.65 -10.64
N GLU A 393 -13.69 14.12 -11.78
CA GLU A 393 -12.27 14.05 -12.17
C GLU A 393 -11.33 14.84 -11.22
N HIS A 394 -11.88 15.78 -10.44
CA HIS A 394 -11.15 16.56 -9.44
C HIS A 394 -11.32 16.01 -8.02
N ALA A 395 -11.95 14.84 -7.88
CA ALA A 395 -12.29 14.19 -6.61
C ALA A 395 -13.21 15.02 -5.71
N HIS A 396 -14.13 15.80 -6.30
CA HIS A 396 -15.21 16.43 -5.56
C HIS A 396 -16.40 15.47 -5.45
N PRO A 397 -17.00 15.33 -4.25
CA PRO A 397 -18.16 14.46 -4.05
C PRO A 397 -19.44 14.98 -4.73
N HIS A 398 -20.15 14.07 -5.37
CA HIS A 398 -21.47 14.28 -5.95
C HIS A 398 -22.42 13.19 -5.50
N TRP A 399 -23.68 13.53 -5.27
CA TRP A 399 -24.73 12.57 -4.96
C TRP A 399 -25.43 12.10 -6.23
N ARG A 400 -25.41 10.80 -6.49
CA ARG A 400 -26.19 10.20 -7.58
C ARG A 400 -27.57 9.80 -7.06
N SER A 401 -28.63 10.44 -7.56
CA SER A 401 -30.00 9.98 -7.38
C SER A 401 -30.33 8.80 -8.28
N PRO A 402 -31.32 7.98 -7.95
CA PRO A 402 -31.79 6.92 -8.87
C PRO A 402 -32.24 7.55 -10.19
N THR A 403 -31.88 6.92 -11.29
CA THR A 403 -32.43 7.24 -12.63
C THR A 403 -33.84 6.68 -12.79
#